data_0ff536d1f996c86595f6be331f7780a2
#
_entry.id   0ff536d1f996c86595f6be331f7780a2
#
_cell.length_a   1.000
_cell.length_b   1.000
_cell.length_c   1.000
_cell.angle_alpha   90.00
_cell.angle_beta   90.00
_cell.angle_gamma   90.00
#
_symmetry.space_group_name_H-M   'P 1'
#
loop_
_entity.id
_entity.type
_entity.pdbx_description
1 polymer ?
#
loop_
_entity_poly.entity_id
_entity_poly.type
_entity_poly.pdbx_seq_one_letter_code
_entity_poly.pdbx_strand_id
1 'polypeptide(L)'
;MKLTDLFLEELDREGPLTKRALEAVPEGRGDWKPHDKSMPLGRLAGLVAMMPSWLSMIIEKDELDLVPPAGTKSPYARELKTRQELVEELEKGIAGARKALQGTSEEHLMKPWQLKTAGKVVQERPRYVMLRDSLNHLAHHRGQLTVYLRLNDVPVPAIYGPSADDQRF
;
A
#
# COMPACT_ATOMS: atom_id res chain seq x y z
N MET A 1 -15.53 14.83 -14.22
CA MET A 1 -14.88 13.62 -13.66
C MET A 1 -15.13 13.63 -12.17
N LYS A 2 -15.63 12.54 -11.62
CA LYS A 2 -15.84 12.40 -10.17
C LYS A 2 -14.54 11.98 -9.51
N LEU A 3 -14.37 12.30 -8.22
CA LEU A 3 -13.21 11.82 -7.45
C LEU A 3 -13.16 10.28 -7.39
N THR A 4 -14.32 9.63 -7.30
CA THR A 4 -14.40 8.16 -7.33
C THR A 4 -13.84 7.58 -8.62
N ASP A 5 -14.14 8.20 -9.78
CA ASP A 5 -13.63 7.76 -11.07
C ASP A 5 -12.10 7.92 -11.12
N LEU A 6 -11.59 9.08 -10.67
CA LEU A 6 -10.15 9.33 -10.60
C LEU A 6 -9.42 8.27 -9.77
N PHE A 7 -9.93 7.96 -8.56
CA PHE A 7 -9.29 6.95 -7.70
C PHE A 7 -9.42 5.52 -8.24
N LEU A 8 -10.49 5.20 -8.98
CA LEU A 8 -10.62 3.93 -9.69
C LEU A 8 -9.58 3.80 -10.81
N GLU A 9 -9.39 4.86 -11.61
CA GLU A 9 -8.36 4.90 -12.65
C GLU A 9 -6.95 4.77 -12.08
N GLU A 10 -6.64 5.47 -10.97
CA GLU A 10 -5.35 5.33 -10.28
C GLU A 10 -5.16 3.91 -9.72
N LEU A 11 -6.18 3.29 -9.15
CA LEU A 11 -6.10 1.93 -8.65
C LEU A 11 -5.84 0.92 -9.78
N ASP A 12 -6.48 1.12 -10.94
CA ASP A 12 -6.28 0.31 -12.14
C ASP A 12 -4.87 0.44 -12.70
N ARG A 13 -4.27 1.61 -12.59
CA ARG A 13 -2.90 1.87 -13.01
C ARG A 13 -1.88 1.31 -12.02
N GLU A 14 -2.05 1.60 -10.72
CA GLU A 14 -1.05 1.30 -9.68
C GLU A 14 -1.03 -0.19 -9.30
N GLY A 15 -2.17 -0.88 -9.39
CA GLY A 15 -2.29 -2.29 -9.05
C GLY A 15 -1.33 -3.20 -9.83
N PRO A 16 -1.37 -3.21 -11.17
CA PRO A 16 -0.47 -4.02 -11.99
C PRO A 16 1.02 -3.67 -11.80
N LEU A 17 1.34 -2.39 -11.60
CA LEU A 17 2.71 -1.95 -11.33
C LEU A 17 3.22 -2.48 -9.99
N THR A 18 2.37 -2.46 -8.98
CA THR A 18 2.70 -2.99 -7.66
C THR A 18 2.83 -4.50 -7.68
N LYS A 19 1.94 -5.20 -8.40
CA LYS A 19 2.01 -6.65 -8.58
C LYS A 19 3.35 -7.09 -9.16
N ARG A 20 3.81 -6.44 -10.23
CA ARG A 20 5.13 -6.73 -10.84
C ARG A 20 6.28 -6.59 -9.84
N ALA A 21 6.26 -5.55 -9.01
CA ALA A 21 7.28 -5.35 -7.99
C ALA A 21 7.24 -6.46 -6.92
N LEU A 22 6.05 -6.88 -6.49
CA LEU A 22 5.89 -7.96 -5.49
C LEU A 22 6.24 -9.33 -6.05
N GLU A 23 5.94 -9.62 -7.31
CA GLU A 23 6.32 -10.85 -8.01
C GLU A 23 7.84 -11.01 -8.15
N ALA A 24 8.60 -9.90 -8.09
CA ALA A 24 10.05 -9.92 -8.13
C ALA A 24 10.70 -10.12 -6.74
N VAL A 25 9.95 -10.11 -5.64
CA VAL A 25 10.53 -10.25 -4.28
C VAL A 25 11.20 -11.62 -4.13
N PRO A 26 12.50 -11.68 -3.76
CA PRO A 26 13.21 -12.95 -3.57
C PRO A 26 12.72 -13.65 -2.31
N GLU A 27 12.31 -14.91 -2.43
CA GLU A 27 11.92 -15.74 -1.29
C GLU A 27 13.15 -16.10 -0.43
N GLY A 28 12.94 -16.31 0.87
CA GLY A 28 14.01 -16.63 1.82
C GLY A 28 14.90 -15.44 2.21
N ARG A 29 14.62 -14.23 1.71
CA ARG A 29 15.38 -13.00 2.02
C ARG A 29 14.61 -12.01 2.89
N GLY A 30 13.53 -12.44 3.54
CA GLY A 30 12.62 -11.57 4.30
C GLY A 30 13.31 -10.73 5.37
N ASP A 31 14.32 -11.27 6.05
CA ASP A 31 15.05 -10.57 7.12
C ASP A 31 16.17 -9.65 6.61
N TRP A 32 16.49 -9.72 5.32
CA TRP A 32 17.54 -8.89 4.73
C TRP A 32 17.14 -7.39 4.77
N LYS A 33 18.10 -6.53 5.05
CA LYS A 33 17.96 -5.08 5.07
C LYS A 33 19.25 -4.39 4.65
N PRO A 34 19.17 -3.23 3.97
CA PRO A 34 20.38 -2.54 3.49
C PRO A 34 21.14 -1.81 4.61
N HIS A 35 20.49 -1.58 5.74
CA HIS A 35 21.07 -0.89 6.90
C HIS A 35 20.31 -1.30 8.18
N ASP A 36 20.97 -1.26 9.34
CA ASP A 36 20.38 -1.68 10.62
C ASP A 36 19.09 -0.93 11.00
N LYS A 37 19.00 0.32 10.62
CA LYS A 37 17.82 1.16 10.84
C LYS A 37 16.74 1.01 9.77
N SER A 38 17.02 0.28 8.68
CA SER A 38 16.08 0.07 7.58
C SER A 38 15.08 -1.03 7.90
N MET A 39 13.93 -0.96 7.27
CA MET A 39 12.90 -2.00 7.33
C MET A 39 13.41 -3.27 6.66
N PRO A 40 13.20 -4.48 7.22
CA PRO A 40 13.49 -5.73 6.52
C PRO A 40 12.69 -5.85 5.21
N LEU A 41 13.24 -6.53 4.21
CA LEU A 41 12.63 -6.72 2.89
C LEU A 41 11.21 -7.31 2.98
N GLY A 42 11.03 -8.37 3.76
CA GLY A 42 9.71 -8.99 3.92
C GLY A 42 8.67 -8.05 4.54
N ARG A 43 9.09 -7.23 5.51
CA ARG A 43 8.21 -6.21 6.11
C ARG A 43 7.85 -5.11 5.09
N LEU A 44 8.82 -4.63 4.30
CA LEU A 44 8.57 -3.64 3.26
C LEU A 44 7.64 -4.18 2.18
N ALA A 45 7.88 -5.40 1.69
CA ALA A 45 7.04 -6.06 0.70
C ALA A 45 5.60 -6.29 1.23
N GLY A 46 5.46 -6.77 2.47
CA GLY A 46 4.16 -6.92 3.13
C GLY A 46 3.41 -5.61 3.27
N LEU A 47 4.12 -4.52 3.62
CA LEU A 47 3.53 -3.18 3.70
C LEU A 47 3.01 -2.74 2.32
N VAL A 48 3.82 -2.86 1.27
CA VAL A 48 3.42 -2.54 -0.11
C VAL A 48 2.19 -3.34 -0.54
N ALA A 49 2.14 -4.64 -0.21
CA ALA A 49 1.01 -5.51 -0.54
C ALA A 49 -0.30 -5.10 0.15
N MET A 50 -0.22 -4.66 1.41
CA MET A 50 -1.39 -4.30 2.22
C MET A 50 -1.93 -2.89 1.95
N MET A 51 -1.13 -1.96 1.43
CA MET A 51 -1.51 -0.55 1.29
C MET A 51 -2.81 -0.29 0.52
N PRO A 52 -3.16 -1.01 -0.56
CA PRO A 52 -4.44 -0.79 -1.23
C PRO A 52 -5.66 -1.01 -0.33
N SER A 53 -5.56 -1.87 0.70
CA SER A 53 -6.65 -2.07 1.67
C SER A 53 -6.93 -0.83 2.54
N TRP A 54 -5.98 0.10 2.62
CA TRP A 54 -6.19 1.35 3.36
C TRP A 54 -7.23 2.25 2.71
N LEU A 55 -7.41 2.15 1.38
CA LEU A 55 -8.43 2.93 0.69
C LEU A 55 -9.83 2.53 1.17
N SER A 56 -10.12 1.22 1.22
CA SER A 56 -11.41 0.76 1.77
C SER A 56 -11.58 1.15 3.23
N MET A 57 -10.54 0.99 4.05
CA MET A 57 -10.56 1.36 5.46
C MET A 57 -10.85 2.85 5.67
N ILE A 58 -10.23 3.76 4.89
CA ILE A 58 -10.47 5.20 4.97
C ILE A 58 -11.90 5.56 4.55
N ILE A 59 -12.48 4.84 3.59
CA ILE A 59 -13.86 5.06 3.14
C ILE A 59 -14.86 4.53 4.18
N GLU A 60 -14.64 3.35 4.73
CA GLU A 60 -15.60 2.61 5.56
C GLU A 60 -15.55 2.99 7.05
N LYS A 61 -14.42 3.55 7.52
CA LYS A 61 -14.22 3.95 8.92
C LYS A 61 -14.00 5.45 9.02
N ASP A 62 -14.24 6.03 10.19
CA ASP A 62 -14.04 7.45 10.42
C ASP A 62 -12.62 7.78 10.92
N GLU A 63 -11.91 6.76 11.43
CA GLU A 63 -10.60 6.93 12.05
C GLU A 63 -9.75 5.65 12.02
N LEU A 64 -8.45 5.82 12.22
CA LEU A 64 -7.51 4.74 12.54
C LEU A 64 -6.63 5.18 13.71
N ASP A 65 -6.51 4.33 14.73
CA ASP A 65 -5.49 4.50 15.77
C ASP A 65 -4.30 3.56 15.49
N LEU A 66 -3.11 4.15 15.28
CA LEU A 66 -1.87 3.41 15.02
C LEU A 66 -1.37 2.64 16.24
N VAL A 67 -1.75 3.09 17.44
CA VAL A 67 -1.41 2.46 18.72
C VAL A 67 -2.73 2.21 19.49
N PRO A 68 -3.52 1.23 19.05
CA PRO A 68 -4.79 0.93 19.71
C PRO A 68 -4.56 0.41 21.14
N PRO A 69 -5.59 0.41 21.99
CA PRO A 69 -5.50 -0.10 23.35
C PRO A 69 -4.91 -1.50 23.43
N ALA A 70 -4.22 -1.80 24.53
CA ALA A 70 -3.61 -3.12 24.76
C ALA A 70 -4.62 -4.25 24.56
N GLY A 71 -4.21 -5.30 23.85
CA GLY A 71 -5.06 -6.45 23.50
C GLY A 71 -5.76 -6.36 22.14
N THR A 72 -5.73 -5.21 21.47
CA THR A 72 -6.21 -5.08 20.10
C THR A 72 -5.12 -5.54 19.12
N LYS A 73 -5.42 -6.53 18.28
CA LYS A 73 -4.47 -6.95 17.24
C LYS A 73 -4.38 -5.87 16.17
N SER A 74 -3.17 -5.42 15.88
CA SER A 74 -2.94 -4.56 14.71
C SER A 74 -3.30 -5.36 13.45
N PRO A 75 -4.14 -4.82 12.56
CA PRO A 75 -4.42 -5.47 11.28
C PRO A 75 -3.18 -5.61 10.40
N TYR A 76 -2.10 -4.88 10.71
CA TYR A 76 -0.83 -4.88 9.99
C TYR A 76 0.22 -5.83 10.61
N ALA A 77 -0.16 -6.66 11.59
CA ALA A 77 0.75 -7.58 12.25
C ALA A 77 0.94 -8.92 11.50
N ARG A 78 0.23 -9.13 10.37
CA ARG A 78 0.38 -10.35 9.58
C ARG A 78 1.69 -10.32 8.81
N GLU A 79 2.53 -11.33 9.02
CA GLU A 79 3.73 -11.55 8.24
C GLU A 79 3.37 -12.34 6.96
N LEU A 80 3.69 -11.79 5.81
CA LEU A 80 3.55 -12.43 4.50
C LEU A 80 4.93 -12.93 4.09
N LYS A 81 5.08 -14.24 3.83
CA LYS A 81 6.39 -14.89 3.66
C LYS A 81 6.69 -15.29 2.22
N THR A 82 5.66 -15.48 1.41
CA THR A 82 5.81 -15.93 0.02
C THR A 82 5.33 -14.87 -0.96
N ARG A 83 5.85 -14.92 -2.19
CA ARG A 83 5.36 -14.06 -3.29
C ARG A 83 3.88 -14.24 -3.54
N GLN A 84 3.39 -15.46 -3.45
CA GLN A 84 1.98 -15.76 -3.62
C GLN A 84 1.13 -15.02 -2.56
N GLU A 85 1.50 -15.11 -1.28
CA GLU A 85 0.78 -14.39 -0.21
C GLU A 85 0.80 -12.88 -0.41
N LEU A 86 1.92 -12.30 -0.88
CA LEU A 86 2.05 -10.88 -1.18
C LEU A 86 1.09 -10.46 -2.31
N VAL A 87 1.04 -11.23 -3.39
CA VAL A 87 0.16 -10.95 -4.54
C VAL A 87 -1.32 -11.13 -4.17
N GLU A 88 -1.66 -12.19 -3.44
CA GLU A 88 -3.04 -12.43 -2.97
C GLU A 88 -3.53 -11.31 -2.05
N GLU A 89 -2.68 -10.82 -1.14
CA GLU A 89 -3.02 -9.69 -0.26
C GLU A 89 -3.22 -8.39 -1.04
N LEU A 90 -2.35 -8.12 -2.04
CA LEU A 90 -2.51 -6.99 -2.95
C LEU A 90 -3.85 -7.06 -3.69
N GLU A 91 -4.15 -8.18 -4.34
CA GLU A 91 -5.36 -8.37 -5.14
C GLU A 91 -6.62 -8.24 -4.30
N LYS A 92 -6.61 -8.79 -3.08
CA LYS A 92 -7.68 -8.61 -2.10
C LYS A 92 -7.86 -7.15 -1.69
N GLY A 93 -6.76 -6.44 -1.42
CA GLY A 93 -6.78 -5.03 -1.10
C GLY A 93 -7.35 -4.17 -2.23
N ILE A 94 -6.93 -4.43 -3.47
CA ILE A 94 -7.45 -3.76 -4.68
C ILE A 94 -8.96 -4.02 -4.85
N ALA A 95 -9.40 -5.26 -4.72
CA ALA A 95 -10.82 -5.61 -4.85
C ALA A 95 -11.67 -4.92 -3.79
N GLY A 96 -11.20 -4.87 -2.53
CA GLY A 96 -11.85 -4.14 -1.44
C GLY A 96 -11.92 -2.64 -1.68
N ALA A 97 -10.81 -2.02 -2.10
CA ALA A 97 -10.74 -0.61 -2.43
C ALA A 97 -11.69 -0.23 -3.57
N ARG A 98 -11.73 -1.04 -4.63
CA ARG A 98 -12.66 -0.87 -5.76
C ARG A 98 -14.11 -0.89 -5.31
N LYS A 99 -14.49 -1.90 -4.53
CA LYS A 99 -15.84 -2.04 -4.00
C LYS A 99 -16.23 -0.83 -3.14
N ALA A 100 -15.35 -0.37 -2.27
CA ALA A 100 -15.59 0.78 -1.41
C ALA A 100 -15.73 2.07 -2.23
N LEU A 101 -14.88 2.30 -3.26
CA LEU A 101 -14.96 3.45 -4.16
C LEU A 101 -16.26 3.45 -4.99
N GLN A 102 -16.71 2.30 -5.46
CA GLN A 102 -17.96 2.17 -6.20
C GLN A 102 -19.22 2.39 -5.32
N GLY A 103 -19.11 2.10 -4.02
CA GLY A 103 -20.19 2.22 -3.06
C GLY A 103 -20.25 3.56 -2.31
N THR A 104 -19.29 4.47 -2.52
CA THR A 104 -19.22 5.75 -1.81
C THR A 104 -19.69 6.93 -2.66
N SER A 105 -19.89 8.09 -2.01
CA SER A 105 -20.28 9.34 -2.67
C SER A 105 -19.20 10.41 -2.57
N GLU A 106 -19.23 11.39 -3.49
CA GLU A 106 -18.39 12.59 -3.45
C GLU A 106 -18.51 13.32 -2.10
N GLU A 107 -19.75 13.46 -1.62
CA GLU A 107 -20.02 14.10 -0.33
C GLU A 107 -19.32 13.36 0.82
N HIS A 108 -19.36 12.03 0.82
CA HIS A 108 -18.67 11.22 1.84
C HIS A 108 -17.15 11.39 1.76
N LEU A 109 -16.58 11.45 0.56
CA LEU A 109 -15.15 11.67 0.37
C LEU A 109 -14.67 13.05 0.84
N MET A 110 -15.56 14.03 0.92
CA MET A 110 -15.26 15.36 1.48
C MET A 110 -15.30 15.40 3.01
N LYS A 111 -15.90 14.41 3.68
CA LYS A 111 -15.98 14.37 5.15
C LYS A 111 -14.60 14.14 5.77
N PRO A 112 -14.34 14.70 6.97
CA PRO A 112 -13.07 14.49 7.66
C PRO A 112 -12.85 13.03 8.04
N TRP A 113 -11.58 12.65 8.08
CA TRP A 113 -11.08 11.37 8.58
C TRP A 113 -9.92 11.62 9.52
N GLN A 114 -9.81 10.82 10.59
CA GLN A 114 -8.82 11.04 11.64
C GLN A 114 -7.79 9.91 11.71
N LEU A 115 -6.50 10.28 11.74
CA LEU A 115 -5.43 9.41 12.19
C LEU A 115 -5.13 9.71 13.65
N LYS A 116 -5.10 8.66 14.47
CA LYS A 116 -4.83 8.75 15.90
C LYS A 116 -3.58 7.96 16.29
N THR A 117 -3.01 8.33 17.40
CA THR A 117 -1.95 7.58 18.10
C THR A 117 -2.26 7.58 19.58
N ALA A 118 -2.49 6.40 20.15
CA ALA A 118 -2.89 6.22 21.55
C ALA A 118 -4.08 7.14 21.95
N GLY A 119 -5.13 7.15 21.14
CA GLY A 119 -6.36 7.92 21.33
C GLY A 119 -6.25 9.41 20.95
N LYS A 120 -5.07 9.93 20.66
CA LYS A 120 -4.87 11.35 20.29
C LYS A 120 -4.92 11.52 18.78
N VAL A 121 -5.71 12.49 18.30
CA VAL A 121 -5.72 12.87 16.88
C VAL A 121 -4.38 13.50 16.52
N VAL A 122 -3.66 12.91 15.58
CA VAL A 122 -2.38 13.40 15.05
C VAL A 122 -2.53 14.01 13.66
N GLN A 123 -3.57 13.63 12.94
CA GLN A 123 -3.92 14.20 11.65
C GLN A 123 -5.44 14.12 11.42
N GLU A 124 -6.01 15.19 10.87
CA GLU A 124 -7.39 15.22 10.38
C GLU A 124 -7.39 15.89 9.01
N ARG A 125 -7.96 15.21 8.01
CA ARG A 125 -8.09 15.67 6.63
C ARG A 125 -9.35 15.09 5.99
N PRO A 126 -9.88 15.69 4.92
CA PRO A 126 -10.91 15.05 4.10
C PRO A 126 -10.46 13.67 3.61
N ARG A 127 -11.38 12.70 3.51
CA ARG A 127 -11.06 11.33 3.05
C ARG A 127 -10.33 11.31 1.72
N TYR A 128 -10.75 12.12 0.74
CA TYR A 128 -10.08 12.13 -0.57
C TYR A 128 -8.60 12.52 -0.47
N VAL A 129 -8.22 13.40 0.47
CA VAL A 129 -6.81 13.72 0.73
C VAL A 129 -6.07 12.50 1.28
N MET A 130 -6.69 11.78 2.22
CA MET A 130 -6.11 10.57 2.81
C MET A 130 -5.97 9.43 1.79
N LEU A 131 -6.95 9.29 0.87
CA LEU A 131 -6.84 8.33 -0.24
C LEU A 131 -5.66 8.64 -1.16
N ARG A 132 -5.52 9.91 -1.57
CA ARG A 132 -4.36 10.37 -2.37
C ARG A 132 -3.05 10.13 -1.63
N ASP A 133 -2.99 10.48 -0.35
CA ASP A 133 -1.79 10.31 0.47
C ASP A 133 -1.43 8.81 0.61
N SER A 134 -2.43 7.92 0.69
CA SER A 134 -2.20 6.47 0.70
C SER A 134 -1.64 5.94 -0.62
N LEU A 135 -2.09 6.44 -1.77
CA LEU A 135 -1.53 6.08 -3.08
C LEU A 135 -0.09 6.61 -3.26
N ASN A 136 0.18 7.85 -2.82
CA ASN A 136 1.53 8.40 -2.81
C ASN A 136 2.46 7.59 -1.89
N HIS A 137 1.95 7.15 -0.76
CA HIS A 137 2.68 6.31 0.19
C HIS A 137 2.99 4.92 -0.39
N LEU A 138 2.02 4.32 -1.13
CA LEU A 138 2.25 3.10 -1.89
C LEU A 138 3.37 3.28 -2.92
N ALA A 139 3.31 4.34 -3.74
CA ALA A 139 4.33 4.64 -4.73
C ALA A 139 5.71 4.85 -4.10
N HIS A 140 5.77 5.55 -2.93
CA HIS A 140 7.00 5.76 -2.17
C HIS A 140 7.63 4.43 -1.71
N HIS A 141 6.87 3.56 -1.05
CA HIS A 141 7.41 2.28 -0.56
C HIS A 141 7.69 1.29 -1.68
N ARG A 142 6.90 1.31 -2.76
CA ARG A 142 7.21 0.52 -3.96
C ARG A 142 8.53 0.97 -4.59
N GLY A 143 8.79 2.29 -4.66
CA GLY A 143 10.07 2.81 -5.10
C GLY A 143 11.24 2.33 -4.21
N GLN A 144 11.07 2.32 -2.89
CA GLN A 144 12.06 1.72 -1.98
C GLN A 144 12.24 0.22 -2.25
N LEU A 145 11.14 -0.51 -2.49
CA LEU A 145 11.19 -1.94 -2.80
C LEU A 145 12.03 -2.22 -4.06
N THR A 146 11.91 -1.42 -5.12
CA THR A 146 12.72 -1.60 -6.33
C THR A 146 14.22 -1.43 -6.07
N VAL A 147 14.61 -0.53 -5.17
CA VAL A 147 16.00 -0.41 -4.72
C VAL A 147 16.44 -1.66 -3.95
N TYR A 148 15.57 -2.21 -3.09
CA TYR A 148 15.88 -3.44 -2.35
C TYR A 148 16.04 -4.63 -3.30
N LEU A 149 15.21 -4.74 -4.34
CA LEU A 149 15.36 -5.77 -5.39
C LEU A 149 16.74 -5.66 -6.05
N ARG A 150 17.15 -4.46 -6.46
CA ARG A 150 18.46 -4.23 -7.06
C ARG A 150 19.61 -4.65 -6.15
N LEU A 151 19.55 -4.30 -4.88
CA LEU A 151 20.57 -4.65 -3.90
C LEU A 151 20.62 -6.16 -3.56
N ASN A 152 19.63 -6.92 -3.98
CA ASN A 152 19.57 -8.38 -3.90
C ASN A 152 19.83 -9.07 -5.26
N ASP A 153 20.39 -8.35 -6.25
CA ASP A 153 20.69 -8.85 -7.59
C ASP A 153 19.46 -9.40 -8.34
N VAL A 154 18.26 -8.89 -8.00
CA VAL A 154 17.01 -9.26 -8.67
C VAL A 154 16.74 -8.26 -9.79
N PRO A 155 16.31 -8.72 -10.99
CA PRO A 155 15.86 -7.84 -12.05
C PRO A 155 14.73 -6.92 -11.58
N VAL A 156 14.86 -5.62 -11.85
CA VAL A 156 13.89 -4.60 -11.44
C VAL A 156 12.87 -4.41 -12.56
N PRO A 157 11.56 -4.62 -12.31
CA PRO A 157 10.54 -4.40 -13.32
C PRO A 157 10.39 -2.92 -13.67
N ALA A 158 9.94 -2.65 -14.90
CA ALA A 158 9.49 -1.33 -15.32
C ALA A 158 8.26 -0.91 -14.49
N ILE A 159 8.28 0.30 -13.91
CA ILE A 159 7.18 0.84 -13.10
C ILE A 159 6.52 2.01 -13.85
N TYR A 160 7.10 3.19 -13.83
CA TYR A 160 6.59 4.37 -14.56
C TYR A 160 7.35 4.63 -15.87
N GLY A 161 8.21 3.73 -16.22
CA GLY A 161 9.06 3.76 -17.41
C GLY A 161 10.05 2.60 -17.33
N PRO A 162 10.90 2.44 -18.37
CA PRO A 162 11.84 1.34 -18.45
C PRO A 162 12.85 1.33 -17.30
N SER A 163 13.31 0.16 -16.92
CA SER A 163 14.46 -0.06 -16.07
C SER A 163 15.64 -0.56 -16.89
N ALA A 164 16.79 -0.82 -16.25
CA ALA A 164 17.92 -1.47 -16.91
C ALA A 164 17.60 -2.93 -17.35
N ASP A 165 16.62 -3.56 -16.69
CA ASP A 165 16.28 -4.98 -16.90
C ASP A 165 14.96 -5.18 -17.68
N ASP A 166 14.12 -4.15 -17.76
CA ASP A 166 12.77 -4.23 -18.35
C ASP A 166 12.48 -2.95 -19.15
N GLN A 167 12.32 -3.07 -20.47
CA GLN A 167 12.15 -1.95 -21.40
C GLN A 167 10.67 -1.61 -21.69
N ARG A 168 9.71 -2.19 -20.97
CA ARG A 168 8.28 -1.90 -21.12
C ARG A 168 7.93 -0.49 -20.64
N PHE A 169 6.93 0.11 -21.30
CA PHE A 169 6.28 1.35 -20.87
C PHE A 169 4.90 1.08 -20.30
#